data_e8adcc69a491f0d839d6276a5182c2a1
#
_entry.id   e8adcc69a491f0d839d6276a5182c2a1
#
_cell.length_a   1.000
_cell.length_b   1.000
_cell.length_c   1.000
_cell.angle_alpha   90.00
_cell.angle_beta   90.00
_cell.angle_gamma   90.00
#
_symmetry.space_group_name_H-M   'P 1'
#
loop_
_entity.id
_entity.type
_entity.pdbx_description
1 polymer ?
#
loop_
_entity_poly.entity_id
_entity_poly.type
_entity_poly.pdbx_seq_one_letter_code
_entity_poly.pdbx_strand_id
1 'polypeptide(L)'
;MFTAFTTKDLMPSFAEFLAKNKPKRAPKFTFASLFSGAGIGDFGLVLAGGKCLAACEIDPQRAAVHKANIGAPVWGNLRTEKASIIKHLRGLDLDLLIATPPCQSFSTANSRRGLREDPDHAGRDERNNLFFEALEVARKVKPKIVFFENVPNFLKRKIQSQDGTVVGRVEEFLSAALGGYRAHANVMCFSSLHVPQRRRRSIAIFVRNDIDKTTAAALMDPACWPGALKERPANILDAISHLPELDSSQAELAADADDPLHQVPLHEGVHYSWISDIPARSGRSSWENACSNCGDDSTPIFQVVCQLCGQAMLNRPHVLQKDGSIRPIKGFKTSYTRMAADQIAPTMTTASGHFSSDLKLHPTQNRVLSARECAILQAIPDSFVWPKEQRFRKAYLVREMIGEAVPPLVTFRFGKAIVKTLTS
;
A
#
# COMPACT_ATOMS: atom_id res chain seq x y z
N MET A 1 0.96 -23.95 -24.56
CA MET A 1 -0.02 -22.89 -24.82
C MET A 1 -0.51 -22.40 -23.47
N PHE A 2 0.12 -21.39 -22.91
CA PHE A 2 -0.32 -20.81 -21.63
C PHE A 2 -1.38 -19.75 -21.98
N THR A 3 -2.60 -19.98 -21.56
CA THR A 3 -3.67 -18.99 -21.62
C THR A 3 -3.27 -17.80 -20.75
N ALA A 4 -3.28 -16.61 -21.32
CA ALA A 4 -3.00 -15.36 -20.58
C ALA A 4 -4.00 -15.22 -19.43
N PHE A 5 -3.49 -15.18 -18.19
CA PHE A 5 -4.30 -14.87 -17.02
C PHE A 5 -4.72 -13.40 -17.08
N THR A 6 -6.00 -13.18 -17.23
CA THR A 6 -6.59 -11.82 -17.13
C THR A 6 -6.85 -11.48 -15.66
N THR A 7 -7.12 -10.20 -15.34
CA THR A 7 -7.65 -9.80 -14.01
C THR A 7 -8.89 -10.60 -13.61
N LYS A 8 -9.61 -11.18 -14.58
CA LYS A 8 -10.70 -12.15 -14.37
C LYS A 8 -10.22 -13.43 -13.70
N ASP A 9 -9.05 -13.94 -14.10
CA ASP A 9 -8.54 -15.24 -13.62
C ASP A 9 -7.91 -15.12 -12.23
N LEU A 10 -7.35 -13.94 -11.91
CA LEU A 10 -6.79 -13.65 -10.58
C LEU A 10 -7.86 -13.46 -9.51
N MET A 11 -9.06 -13.02 -9.90
CA MET A 11 -10.16 -12.70 -8.98
C MET A 11 -11.53 -12.98 -9.64
N PRO A 12 -11.87 -14.23 -9.99
CA PRO A 12 -13.12 -14.52 -10.69
C PRO A 12 -14.35 -13.96 -9.97
N SER A 13 -14.40 -14.05 -8.66
CA SER A 13 -15.50 -13.51 -7.85
C SER A 13 -15.56 -11.97 -7.86
N PHE A 14 -14.42 -11.29 -8.01
CA PHE A 14 -14.33 -9.84 -8.07
C PHE A 14 -14.63 -9.30 -9.46
N ALA A 15 -14.15 -9.95 -10.52
CA ALA A 15 -14.47 -9.61 -11.91
C ALA A 15 -15.94 -9.90 -12.25
N GLU A 16 -16.49 -11.01 -11.79
CA GLU A 16 -17.94 -11.32 -11.90
C GLU A 16 -18.79 -10.30 -11.13
N PHE A 17 -18.29 -9.86 -9.98
CA PHE A 17 -18.95 -8.83 -9.20
C PHE A 17 -18.99 -7.48 -9.95
N LEU A 18 -17.90 -7.04 -10.56
CA LEU A 18 -17.84 -5.82 -11.37
C LEU A 18 -18.78 -5.87 -12.57
N ALA A 19 -18.89 -7.03 -13.23
CA ALA A 19 -19.78 -7.23 -14.36
C ALA A 19 -21.28 -7.23 -13.98
N LYS A 20 -21.63 -7.72 -12.78
CA LYS A 20 -23.01 -7.89 -12.30
C LYS A 20 -23.58 -6.71 -11.51
N ASN A 21 -22.75 -5.82 -10.97
CA ASN A 21 -23.21 -4.76 -10.07
C ASN A 21 -23.09 -3.35 -10.69
N LYS A 22 -24.00 -2.99 -11.59
CA LYS A 22 -24.32 -1.59 -11.83
C LYS A 22 -25.06 -1.04 -10.59
N PRO A 23 -24.75 0.19 -10.09
CA PRO A 23 -25.30 0.74 -8.84
C PRO A 23 -26.77 1.18 -9.00
N LYS A 24 -27.69 0.23 -9.05
CA LYS A 24 -29.16 0.49 -9.09
C LYS A 24 -29.91 0.01 -7.85
N ARG A 25 -29.22 -0.50 -6.82
CA ARG A 25 -29.86 -0.97 -5.57
C ARG A 25 -29.58 0.01 -4.43
N ALA A 26 -30.52 0.09 -3.48
CA ALA A 26 -30.32 0.81 -2.23
C ALA A 26 -28.99 0.37 -1.56
N PRO A 27 -28.24 1.30 -0.93
CA PRO A 27 -27.00 0.95 -0.26
C PRO A 27 -27.27 -0.09 0.83
N LYS A 28 -26.37 -1.07 0.95
CA LYS A 28 -26.46 -2.14 1.95
C LYS A 28 -25.94 -1.71 3.31
N PHE A 29 -25.08 -0.71 3.34
CA PHE A 29 -24.55 -0.06 4.53
C PHE A 29 -24.00 1.33 4.19
N THR A 30 -23.80 2.13 5.22
CA THR A 30 -23.24 3.49 5.12
C THR A 30 -21.86 3.56 5.73
N PHE A 31 -20.98 4.41 5.20
CA PHE A 31 -19.67 4.63 5.82
C PHE A 31 -19.17 6.07 5.71
N ALA A 32 -18.27 6.42 6.61
CA ALA A 32 -17.46 7.64 6.54
C ALA A 32 -15.97 7.24 6.56
N SER A 33 -15.12 7.99 5.85
CA SER A 33 -13.71 7.68 5.67
C SER A 33 -12.84 8.86 6.09
N LEU A 34 -11.95 8.63 7.05
CA LEU A 34 -10.98 9.62 7.52
C LEU A 34 -9.59 9.25 7.04
N PHE A 35 -8.85 10.27 6.55
CA PHE A 35 -7.57 10.08 5.85
C PHE A 35 -7.72 9.21 4.60
N SER A 36 -8.77 9.51 3.84
CA SER A 36 -9.28 8.64 2.77
C SER A 36 -8.33 8.49 1.58
N GLY A 37 -7.25 9.30 1.50
CA GLY A 37 -6.33 9.29 0.38
C GLY A 37 -7.06 9.49 -0.95
N ALA A 38 -6.63 8.76 -1.97
CA ALA A 38 -7.27 8.75 -3.29
C ALA A 38 -8.60 7.96 -3.35
N GLY A 39 -9.09 7.44 -2.21
CA GLY A 39 -10.31 6.64 -2.15
C GLY A 39 -10.16 5.20 -2.64
N ILE A 40 -8.93 4.72 -2.82
CA ILE A 40 -8.66 3.36 -3.32
C ILE A 40 -9.26 2.31 -2.39
N GLY A 41 -9.04 2.45 -1.07
CA GLY A 41 -9.68 1.56 -0.09
C GLY A 41 -11.20 1.71 -0.06
N ASP A 42 -11.71 2.94 -0.10
CA ASP A 42 -13.14 3.24 -0.10
C ASP A 42 -13.86 2.65 -1.30
N PHE A 43 -13.18 2.57 -2.44
CA PHE A 43 -13.71 1.95 -3.66
C PHE A 43 -14.11 0.49 -3.43
N GLY A 44 -13.34 -0.28 -2.67
CA GLY A 44 -13.71 -1.64 -2.28
C GLY A 44 -14.99 -1.69 -1.44
N LEU A 45 -15.20 -0.75 -0.51
CA LEU A 45 -16.44 -0.65 0.26
C LEU A 45 -17.64 -0.32 -0.63
N VAL A 46 -17.47 0.59 -1.59
CA VAL A 46 -18.52 0.92 -2.58
C VAL A 46 -18.90 -0.30 -3.40
N LEU A 47 -17.89 -1.06 -3.89
CA LEU A 47 -18.12 -2.32 -4.61
C LEU A 47 -18.84 -3.37 -3.77
N ALA A 48 -18.67 -3.38 -2.45
CA ALA A 48 -19.41 -4.25 -1.52
C ALA A 48 -20.87 -3.81 -1.29
N GLY A 49 -21.25 -2.62 -1.77
CA GLY A 49 -22.59 -2.04 -1.61
C GLY A 49 -22.66 -0.92 -0.56
N GLY A 50 -21.51 -0.42 -0.10
CA GLY A 50 -21.43 0.72 0.82
C GLY A 50 -21.69 2.05 0.13
N LYS A 51 -22.29 2.99 0.85
CA LYS A 51 -22.44 4.40 0.46
C LYS A 51 -21.57 5.27 1.36
N CYS A 52 -20.61 5.98 0.77
CA CYS A 52 -19.81 6.97 1.50
C CYS A 52 -20.67 8.21 1.79
N LEU A 53 -20.78 8.58 3.06
CA LEU A 53 -21.50 9.78 3.50
C LEU A 53 -20.59 10.98 3.69
N ALA A 54 -19.34 10.75 4.06
CA ALA A 54 -18.31 11.76 4.30
C ALA A 54 -16.92 11.18 4.11
N ALA A 55 -16.01 11.97 3.56
CA ALA A 55 -14.59 11.66 3.51
C ALA A 55 -13.75 12.83 4.01
N CYS A 56 -12.54 12.57 4.49
CA CYS A 56 -11.61 13.61 4.91
C CYS A 56 -10.21 13.28 4.37
N GLU A 57 -9.67 14.20 3.54
CA GLU A 57 -8.35 14.10 2.93
C GLU A 57 -7.74 15.49 2.74
N ILE A 58 -6.56 15.70 3.30
CA ILE A 58 -5.91 17.01 3.31
C ILE A 58 -5.25 17.37 1.98
N ASP A 59 -4.82 16.37 1.21
CA ASP A 59 -4.19 16.58 -0.11
C ASP A 59 -5.27 16.78 -1.18
N PRO A 60 -5.32 17.96 -1.83
CA PRO A 60 -6.38 18.26 -2.80
C PRO A 60 -6.33 17.38 -4.04
N GLN A 61 -5.17 16.84 -4.42
CA GLN A 61 -5.04 15.96 -5.58
C GLN A 61 -5.61 14.57 -5.25
N ARG A 62 -5.32 14.03 -4.07
CA ARG A 62 -5.92 12.79 -3.57
C ARG A 62 -7.43 12.95 -3.39
N ALA A 63 -7.88 14.05 -2.80
CA ALA A 63 -9.30 14.37 -2.65
C ALA A 63 -10.04 14.43 -3.99
N ALA A 64 -9.41 14.97 -5.05
CA ALA A 64 -9.99 15.01 -6.39
C ALA A 64 -10.17 13.59 -6.98
N VAL A 65 -9.17 12.71 -6.82
CA VAL A 65 -9.28 11.30 -7.24
C VAL A 65 -10.37 10.57 -6.45
N HIS A 66 -10.41 10.78 -5.14
CA HIS A 66 -11.47 10.24 -4.27
C HIS A 66 -12.86 10.66 -4.78
N LYS A 67 -13.06 11.95 -5.02
CA LYS A 67 -14.33 12.49 -5.51
C LYS A 67 -14.75 11.89 -6.85
N ALA A 68 -13.80 11.69 -7.77
CA ALA A 68 -14.05 11.11 -9.09
C ALA A 68 -14.53 9.64 -9.02
N ASN A 69 -14.07 8.88 -8.02
CA ASN A 69 -14.38 7.45 -7.87
C ASN A 69 -15.52 7.16 -6.91
N ILE A 70 -15.68 7.96 -5.85
CA ILE A 70 -16.59 7.70 -4.74
C ILE A 70 -17.80 8.65 -4.76
N GLY A 71 -17.59 9.92 -5.18
CA GLY A 71 -18.66 10.90 -5.29
C GLY A 71 -19.18 11.48 -3.96
N ALA A 72 -18.51 11.19 -2.84
CA ALA A 72 -18.88 11.71 -1.53
C ALA A 72 -18.36 13.15 -1.30
N PRO A 73 -18.95 13.92 -0.38
CA PRO A 73 -18.34 15.15 0.14
C PRO A 73 -17.00 14.85 0.79
N VAL A 74 -15.98 15.68 0.50
CA VAL A 74 -14.63 15.54 1.04
C VAL A 74 -14.26 16.80 1.81
N TRP A 75 -13.92 16.65 3.09
CA TRP A 75 -13.33 17.66 3.94
C TRP A 75 -11.80 17.61 3.86
N GLY A 76 -11.11 18.71 4.13
CA GLY A 76 -9.67 18.82 4.06
C GLY A 76 -8.97 18.37 5.34
N ASN A 77 -8.67 19.31 6.22
CA ASN A 77 -7.90 19.04 7.44
C ASN A 77 -8.80 18.57 8.59
N LEU A 78 -8.63 17.33 9.02
CA LEU A 78 -9.40 16.75 10.12
C LEU A 78 -9.31 17.56 11.43
N ARG A 79 -8.16 18.17 11.75
CA ARG A 79 -8.01 18.97 12.98
C ARG A 79 -8.90 20.19 13.01
N THR A 80 -9.05 20.87 11.88
CA THR A 80 -9.84 22.09 11.78
C THR A 80 -11.29 21.84 11.39
N GLU A 81 -11.57 20.76 10.64
CA GLU A 81 -12.89 20.49 10.08
C GLU A 81 -13.67 19.37 10.79
N LYS A 82 -13.07 18.77 11.81
CA LYS A 82 -13.66 17.70 12.63
C LYS A 82 -15.08 18.03 13.11
N ALA A 83 -15.30 19.26 13.59
CA ALA A 83 -16.61 19.68 14.09
C ALA A 83 -17.68 19.68 12.97
N SER A 84 -17.30 20.08 11.77
CA SER A 84 -18.19 20.09 10.59
C SER A 84 -18.53 18.67 10.15
N ILE A 85 -17.54 17.76 10.15
CA ILE A 85 -17.74 16.32 9.84
C ILE A 85 -18.70 15.70 10.87
N ILE A 86 -18.45 15.91 12.16
CA ILE A 86 -19.32 15.41 13.24
C ILE A 86 -20.75 15.97 13.08
N LYS A 87 -20.89 17.27 12.80
CA LYS A 87 -22.20 17.90 12.57
C LYS A 87 -22.92 17.28 11.37
N HIS A 88 -22.21 17.03 10.27
CA HIS A 88 -22.76 16.40 9.06
C HIS A 88 -23.24 14.97 9.32
N LEU A 89 -22.48 14.19 10.09
CA LEU A 89 -22.79 12.79 10.38
C LEU A 89 -23.78 12.60 11.55
N ARG A 90 -24.01 13.65 12.35
CA ARG A 90 -24.90 13.56 13.51
C ARG A 90 -26.34 13.26 13.08
N GLY A 91 -26.94 12.26 13.73
CA GLY A 91 -28.31 11.81 13.44
C GLY A 91 -28.43 10.90 12.23
N LEU A 92 -27.32 10.62 11.51
CA LEU A 92 -27.28 9.59 10.49
C LEU A 92 -26.94 8.24 11.16
N ASP A 93 -27.62 7.17 10.73
CA ASP A 93 -27.27 5.80 11.16
C ASP A 93 -26.02 5.34 10.40
N LEU A 94 -24.85 5.71 10.92
CA LEU A 94 -23.56 5.38 10.31
C LEU A 94 -23.16 3.96 10.70
N ASP A 95 -23.03 3.08 9.70
CA ASP A 95 -22.63 1.69 9.95
C ASP A 95 -21.12 1.57 10.17
N LEU A 96 -20.28 2.24 9.37
CA LEU A 96 -18.84 2.13 9.44
C LEU A 96 -18.15 3.51 9.47
N LEU A 97 -17.20 3.68 10.39
CA LEU A 97 -16.15 4.70 10.30
C LEU A 97 -14.82 3.99 10.00
N ILE A 98 -14.25 4.24 8.83
CA ILE A 98 -12.89 3.78 8.49
C ILE A 98 -11.90 4.92 8.64
N ALA A 99 -10.73 4.65 9.23
CA ALA A 99 -9.67 5.63 9.40
C ALA A 99 -8.29 5.00 9.17
N THR A 100 -7.50 5.63 8.31
CA THR A 100 -6.14 5.20 7.96
C THR A 100 -5.14 6.34 8.22
N PRO A 101 -4.93 6.72 9.50
CA PRO A 101 -4.11 7.87 9.83
C PRO A 101 -2.67 7.70 9.34
N PRO A 102 -1.99 8.79 8.91
CA PRO A 102 -0.64 8.71 8.37
C PRO A 102 0.37 8.16 9.38
N CYS A 103 1.28 7.32 8.89
CA CYS A 103 2.26 6.58 9.68
C CYS A 103 3.71 6.84 9.27
N GLN A 104 4.00 7.97 8.62
CA GLN A 104 5.29 8.21 7.98
C GLN A 104 6.49 8.13 8.94
N SER A 105 6.33 8.54 10.20
CA SER A 105 7.34 8.39 11.26
C SER A 105 7.53 6.94 11.73
N PHE A 106 6.61 6.02 11.39
CA PHE A 106 6.60 4.63 11.87
C PHE A 106 6.98 3.60 10.80
N SER A 107 7.08 4.03 9.53
CA SER A 107 7.41 3.13 8.44
C SER A 107 8.88 2.67 8.53
N THR A 108 9.12 1.37 8.36
CA THR A 108 10.48 0.81 8.24
C THR A 108 11.21 1.33 7.00
N ALA A 109 10.49 1.85 6.00
CA ALA A 109 11.04 2.46 4.80
C ALA A 109 11.51 3.91 4.99
N ASN A 110 11.27 4.51 6.16
CA ASN A 110 11.74 5.87 6.44
C ASN A 110 13.22 5.84 6.88
N SER A 111 14.14 6.28 6.04
CA SER A 111 15.58 6.37 6.31
C SER A 111 15.94 7.34 7.46
N ARG A 112 15.04 8.26 7.80
CA ARG A 112 15.17 9.19 8.93
C ARG A 112 14.55 8.68 10.23
N ARG A 113 14.16 7.41 10.27
CA ARG A 113 13.57 6.76 11.42
C ARG A 113 14.57 6.69 12.57
N GLY A 114 14.35 7.48 13.61
CA GLY A 114 15.19 7.52 14.81
C GLY A 114 16.64 7.80 14.42
N LEU A 115 17.04 9.06 14.35
CA LEU A 115 18.44 9.38 14.44
C LEU A 115 18.98 8.63 15.66
N ARG A 116 20.17 8.03 15.58
CA ARG A 116 20.79 7.28 16.68
C ARG A 116 20.81 8.08 18.01
N GLU A 117 20.65 9.41 17.92
CA GLU A 117 20.65 10.37 19.00
C GLU A 117 19.27 10.60 19.63
N ASP A 118 18.16 10.26 18.96
CA ASP A 118 16.80 10.38 19.52
C ASP A 118 15.89 9.22 19.05
N PRO A 119 15.94 8.07 19.73
CA PRO A 119 15.08 6.92 19.40
C PRO A 119 13.59 7.20 19.55
N ASP A 120 13.20 8.24 20.29
CA ASP A 120 11.81 8.64 20.52
C ASP A 120 11.34 9.77 19.61
N HIS A 121 12.19 10.28 18.69
CA HIS A 121 11.82 11.33 17.73
C HIS A 121 10.53 10.99 16.95
N ALA A 122 10.35 9.74 16.59
CA ALA A 122 9.13 9.27 15.93
C ALA A 122 7.89 9.34 16.85
N GLY A 123 8.04 9.32 18.15
CA GLY A 123 6.95 9.45 19.13
C GLY A 123 6.41 10.88 19.23
N ARG A 124 7.26 11.88 18.93
CA ARG A 124 6.92 13.32 19.01
C ARG A 124 6.32 13.89 17.75
N ASP A 125 6.23 13.10 16.67
CA ASP A 125 5.61 13.56 15.43
C ASP A 125 4.12 13.83 15.66
N GLU A 126 3.71 15.09 15.50
CA GLU A 126 2.32 15.53 15.68
C GLU A 126 1.31 14.75 14.83
N ARG A 127 1.75 14.14 13.72
CA ARG A 127 0.91 13.29 12.88
C ARG A 127 0.42 12.05 13.61
N ASN A 128 1.13 11.62 14.67
CA ASN A 128 0.70 10.51 15.51
C ASN A 128 -0.57 10.83 16.31
N ASN A 129 -0.81 12.12 16.55
CA ASN A 129 -2.00 12.59 17.26
C ASN A 129 -3.27 12.53 16.39
N LEU A 130 -3.14 12.36 15.08
CA LEU A 130 -4.29 12.25 14.17
C LEU A 130 -5.15 11.01 14.42
N PHE A 131 -4.57 9.97 14.99
CA PHE A 131 -5.32 8.82 15.47
C PHE A 131 -6.33 9.20 16.56
N PHE A 132 -5.95 10.08 17.51
CA PHE A 132 -6.86 10.55 18.56
C PHE A 132 -7.97 11.44 18.01
N GLU A 133 -7.70 12.22 16.97
CA GLU A 133 -8.72 13.00 16.26
C GLU A 133 -9.79 12.08 15.65
N ALA A 134 -9.38 10.99 15.03
CA ALA A 134 -10.31 10.00 14.50
C ALA A 134 -11.13 9.29 15.59
N LEU A 135 -10.50 8.97 16.74
CA LEU A 135 -11.20 8.41 17.89
C LEU A 135 -12.24 9.39 18.45
N GLU A 136 -11.97 10.69 18.46
CA GLU A 136 -12.93 11.70 18.89
C GLU A 136 -14.14 11.73 17.97
N VAL A 137 -13.94 11.68 16.65
CA VAL A 137 -15.03 11.55 15.67
C VAL A 137 -15.87 10.30 16.00
N ALA A 138 -15.21 9.15 16.18
CA ALA A 138 -15.90 7.89 16.50
C ALA A 138 -16.74 7.98 17.79
N ARG A 139 -16.21 8.60 18.86
CA ARG A 139 -16.94 8.82 20.13
C ARG A 139 -18.18 9.69 19.98
N LYS A 140 -18.12 10.71 19.10
CA LYS A 140 -19.22 11.67 18.92
C LYS A 140 -20.29 11.17 17.95
N VAL A 141 -19.87 10.44 16.90
CA VAL A 141 -20.78 9.92 15.85
C VAL A 141 -21.37 8.57 16.25
N LYS A 142 -20.63 7.74 17.01
CA LYS A 142 -21.03 6.41 17.50
C LYS A 142 -21.45 5.45 16.37
N PRO A 143 -20.61 5.25 15.33
CA PRO A 143 -20.93 4.30 14.28
C PRO A 143 -21.08 2.88 14.83
N LYS A 144 -21.72 1.97 14.09
CA LYS A 144 -21.84 0.56 14.51
C LYS A 144 -20.49 -0.15 14.54
N ILE A 145 -19.60 0.22 13.60
CA ILE A 145 -18.28 -0.39 13.40
C ILE A 145 -17.25 0.73 13.22
N VAL A 146 -16.06 0.56 13.81
CA VAL A 146 -14.90 1.41 13.51
C VAL A 146 -13.76 0.52 13.05
N PHE A 147 -13.09 0.91 11.98
CA PHE A 147 -11.95 0.22 11.40
C PHE A 147 -10.75 1.15 11.31
N PHE A 148 -9.65 0.76 11.94
CA PHE A 148 -8.35 1.43 11.80
C PHE A 148 -7.36 0.53 11.07
N GLU A 149 -6.60 1.10 10.13
CA GLU A 149 -5.45 0.44 9.50
C GLU A 149 -4.20 1.27 9.69
N ASN A 150 -3.07 0.60 9.87
CA ASN A 150 -1.77 1.25 9.97
C ASN A 150 -0.63 0.24 9.70
N VAL A 151 0.63 0.70 9.71
CA VAL A 151 1.80 -0.18 9.59
C VAL A 151 1.92 -1.12 10.81
N PRO A 152 2.57 -2.31 10.67
CA PRO A 152 2.60 -3.33 11.73
C PRO A 152 3.11 -2.83 13.08
N ASN A 153 4.09 -1.93 13.07
CA ASN A 153 4.69 -1.42 14.30
C ASN A 153 3.81 -0.42 15.06
N PHE A 154 2.70 0.03 14.46
CA PHE A 154 1.81 1.00 15.08
C PHE A 154 1.25 0.50 16.43
N LEU A 155 0.78 -0.74 16.51
CA LEU A 155 0.17 -1.30 17.73
C LEU A 155 1.15 -1.36 18.91
N LYS A 156 2.42 -1.62 18.64
CA LYS A 156 3.47 -1.76 19.69
C LYS A 156 4.02 -0.42 20.18
N ARG A 157 3.56 0.69 19.65
CA ARG A 157 4.07 2.01 19.98
C ARG A 157 3.60 2.50 21.34
N LYS A 158 4.52 3.19 22.01
CA LYS A 158 4.22 3.95 23.21
C LYS A 158 3.47 5.22 22.83
N ILE A 159 2.39 5.49 23.53
CA ILE A 159 1.66 6.75 23.48
C ILE A 159 2.28 7.66 24.51
N GLN A 160 2.63 8.87 24.11
CA GLN A 160 3.06 9.93 25.02
C GLN A 160 1.95 10.97 25.14
N SER A 161 1.67 11.42 26.36
CA SER A 161 0.84 12.58 26.61
C SER A 161 1.57 13.87 26.19
N GLN A 162 0.88 15.02 26.19
CA GLN A 162 1.46 16.30 25.78
C GLN A 162 2.68 16.73 26.60
N ASP A 163 2.78 16.27 27.85
CA ASP A 163 3.92 16.51 28.76
C ASP A 163 5.08 15.50 28.56
N GLY A 164 4.97 14.57 27.59
CA GLY A 164 5.98 13.55 27.31
C GLY A 164 5.89 12.28 28.15
N THR A 165 4.92 12.19 29.08
CA THR A 165 4.73 11.00 29.91
C THR A 165 4.23 9.83 29.06
N VAL A 166 4.85 8.65 29.16
CA VAL A 166 4.41 7.43 28.48
C VAL A 166 3.15 6.90 29.17
N VAL A 167 2.02 6.90 28.44
CA VAL A 167 0.71 6.49 28.93
C VAL A 167 0.46 4.98 28.73
N GLY A 168 1.18 4.34 27.80
CA GLY A 168 1.02 2.93 27.47
C GLY A 168 1.31 2.64 26.00
N ARG A 169 0.96 1.45 25.52
CA ARG A 169 1.04 1.10 24.11
C ARG A 169 -0.29 1.37 23.41
N VAL A 170 -0.24 1.61 22.07
CA VAL A 170 -1.45 1.80 21.27
C VAL A 170 -2.42 0.63 21.45
N GLU A 171 -1.95 -0.62 21.44
CA GLU A 171 -2.79 -1.80 21.61
C GLU A 171 -3.53 -1.84 22.96
N GLU A 172 -2.87 -1.40 24.03
CA GLU A 172 -3.45 -1.33 25.39
C GLU A 172 -4.51 -0.22 25.46
N PHE A 173 -4.24 0.91 24.82
CA PHE A 173 -5.16 2.04 24.75
C PHE A 173 -6.39 1.74 23.90
N LEU A 174 -6.23 0.98 22.81
CA LEU A 174 -7.32 0.69 21.87
C LEU A 174 -8.48 -0.03 22.56
N SER A 175 -8.20 -1.01 23.45
CA SER A 175 -9.25 -1.76 24.12
C SER A 175 -10.14 -0.90 25.04
N ALA A 176 -9.62 0.23 25.54
CA ALA A 176 -10.35 1.18 26.37
C ALA A 176 -10.79 2.46 25.61
N ALA A 177 -10.35 2.62 24.35
CA ALA A 177 -10.48 3.89 23.63
C ALA A 177 -11.95 4.28 23.33
N LEU A 178 -12.81 3.30 23.10
CA LEU A 178 -14.22 3.51 22.77
C LEU A 178 -15.11 2.74 23.76
N GLY A 179 -15.65 3.45 24.75
CA GLY A 179 -16.65 2.87 25.65
C GLY A 179 -17.87 2.37 24.87
N GLY A 180 -18.41 1.20 25.22
CA GLY A 180 -19.55 0.60 24.53
C GLY A 180 -19.21 -0.18 23.26
N TYR A 181 -17.93 -0.46 22.99
CA TYR A 181 -17.46 -1.28 21.88
C TYR A 181 -16.63 -2.48 22.36
N ARG A 182 -16.71 -3.59 21.63
CA ARG A 182 -15.72 -4.67 21.66
C ARG A 182 -14.65 -4.32 20.65
N ALA A 183 -13.38 -4.53 21.01
CA ALA A 183 -12.25 -4.23 20.15
C ALA A 183 -11.39 -5.47 19.91
N HIS A 184 -10.87 -5.61 18.70
CA HIS A 184 -9.85 -6.58 18.34
C HIS A 184 -8.81 -5.91 17.46
N ALA A 185 -7.53 -6.10 17.79
CA ALA A 185 -6.43 -5.58 17.02
C ALA A 185 -5.38 -6.66 16.77
N ASN A 186 -4.94 -6.78 15.52
CA ASN A 186 -3.88 -7.71 15.13
C ASN A 186 -3.06 -7.19 13.95
N VAL A 187 -1.99 -7.92 13.62
CA VAL A 187 -1.20 -7.72 12.41
C VAL A 187 -1.50 -8.85 11.44
N MET A 188 -2.02 -8.49 10.26
CA MET A 188 -2.28 -9.46 9.19
C MET A 188 -1.47 -9.17 7.93
N CYS A 189 -1.30 -10.18 7.10
CA CYS A 189 -0.79 -10.05 5.74
C CYS A 189 -1.95 -10.10 4.75
N PHE A 190 -2.11 -9.09 3.91
CA PHE A 190 -3.22 -9.01 2.97
C PHE A 190 -3.18 -10.08 1.87
N SER A 191 -2.05 -10.79 1.73
CA SER A 191 -2.00 -11.97 0.87
C SER A 191 -2.97 -13.08 1.31
N SER A 192 -3.32 -13.18 2.60
CA SER A 192 -4.36 -14.10 3.09
C SER A 192 -5.78 -13.75 2.59
N LEU A 193 -5.94 -12.58 1.99
CA LEU A 193 -7.18 -12.10 1.38
C LEU A 193 -7.06 -11.99 -0.17
N HIS A 194 -6.18 -12.76 -0.82
CA HIS A 194 -5.91 -12.80 -2.26
C HIS A 194 -5.21 -11.56 -2.86
N VAL A 195 -4.73 -10.62 -2.05
CA VAL A 195 -3.92 -9.54 -2.59
C VAL A 195 -2.57 -10.13 -3.04
N PRO A 196 -2.14 -9.97 -4.30
CA PRO A 196 -0.91 -10.60 -4.81
C PRO A 196 0.37 -9.88 -4.33
N GLN A 197 0.40 -9.47 -3.05
CA GLN A 197 1.57 -8.90 -2.40
C GLN A 197 1.64 -9.24 -0.91
N ARG A 198 2.86 -9.33 -0.37
CA ARG A 198 3.14 -9.52 1.06
C ARG A 198 3.02 -8.20 1.82
N ARG A 199 1.81 -7.63 1.86
CA ARG A 199 1.51 -6.39 2.56
C ARG A 199 1.02 -6.67 3.97
N ARG A 200 1.90 -6.49 4.96
CA ARG A 200 1.53 -6.63 6.38
C ARG A 200 1.06 -5.30 6.94
N ARG A 201 -0.07 -5.33 7.64
CA ARG A 201 -0.66 -4.15 8.30
C ARG A 201 -1.26 -4.52 9.64
N SER A 202 -1.23 -3.58 10.56
CA SER A 202 -2.06 -3.64 11.77
C SER A 202 -3.47 -3.20 11.44
N ILE A 203 -4.44 -3.94 11.96
CA ILE A 203 -5.86 -3.63 11.84
C ILE A 203 -6.43 -3.63 13.25
N ALA A 204 -7.24 -2.62 13.57
CA ALA A 204 -8.06 -2.61 14.78
C ALA A 204 -9.52 -2.39 14.38
N ILE A 205 -10.39 -3.31 14.80
CA ILE A 205 -11.82 -3.30 14.53
C ILE A 205 -12.54 -3.17 15.86
N PHE A 206 -13.46 -2.20 15.91
CA PHE A 206 -14.35 -1.99 17.05
C PHE A 206 -15.78 -2.25 16.58
N VAL A 207 -16.50 -3.04 17.32
CA VAL A 207 -17.91 -3.37 17.04
C VAL A 207 -18.75 -2.97 18.25
N ARG A 208 -19.78 -2.15 18.03
CA ARG A 208 -20.65 -1.64 19.09
C ARG A 208 -21.35 -2.79 19.82
N ASN A 209 -21.52 -2.65 21.13
CA ASN A 209 -21.96 -3.75 22.00
C ASN A 209 -23.41 -4.21 21.80
N ASP A 210 -24.24 -3.42 21.09
CA ASP A 210 -25.60 -3.80 20.69
C ASP A 210 -25.65 -4.80 19.52
N ILE A 211 -24.52 -5.00 18.80
CA ILE A 211 -24.40 -6.05 17.80
C ILE A 211 -24.14 -7.39 18.50
N ASP A 212 -24.77 -8.45 18.04
CA ASP A 212 -24.60 -9.79 18.60
C ASP A 212 -23.12 -10.18 18.73
N LYS A 213 -22.78 -10.85 19.85
CA LYS A 213 -21.39 -11.19 20.20
C LYS A 213 -20.74 -12.15 19.18
N THR A 214 -21.48 -13.14 18.71
CA THR A 214 -20.94 -14.12 17.73
C THR A 214 -20.72 -13.48 16.38
N THR A 215 -21.66 -12.67 15.93
CA THR A 215 -21.58 -11.90 14.69
C THR A 215 -20.44 -10.88 14.74
N ALA A 216 -20.28 -10.19 15.87
CA ALA A 216 -19.17 -9.27 16.09
C ALA A 216 -17.82 -9.98 16.06
N ALA A 217 -17.69 -11.16 16.68
CA ALA A 217 -16.46 -11.95 16.66
C ALA A 217 -16.08 -12.37 15.23
N ALA A 218 -17.03 -12.81 14.42
CA ALA A 218 -16.79 -13.18 13.02
C ALA A 218 -16.38 -11.98 12.17
N LEU A 219 -16.92 -10.79 12.43
CA LEU A 219 -16.50 -9.56 11.73
C LEU A 219 -15.08 -9.13 12.11
N MET A 220 -14.71 -9.29 13.39
CA MET A 220 -13.39 -8.92 13.89
C MET A 220 -12.28 -9.89 13.46
N ASP A 221 -12.62 -11.10 13.01
CA ASP A 221 -11.67 -12.08 12.51
C ASP A 221 -11.60 -12.06 10.96
N PRO A 222 -10.53 -11.55 10.35
CA PRO A 222 -10.39 -11.53 8.89
C PRO A 222 -10.42 -12.92 8.23
N ALA A 223 -10.12 -13.99 8.95
CA ALA A 223 -10.22 -15.36 8.44
C ALA A 223 -11.69 -15.77 8.19
N CYS A 224 -12.64 -15.12 8.85
CA CYS A 224 -14.07 -15.31 8.68
C CYS A 224 -14.68 -14.46 7.54
N TRP A 225 -13.92 -13.54 6.94
CA TRP A 225 -14.45 -12.70 5.88
C TRP A 225 -14.71 -13.49 4.60
N PRO A 226 -15.79 -13.19 3.85
CA PRO A 226 -16.11 -13.91 2.63
C PRO A 226 -14.95 -13.90 1.64
N GLY A 227 -14.52 -15.08 1.22
CA GLY A 227 -13.42 -15.27 0.28
C GLY A 227 -12.02 -15.13 0.88
N ALA A 228 -11.84 -15.20 2.20
CA ALA A 228 -10.53 -15.47 2.79
C ALA A 228 -9.97 -16.80 2.28
N LEU A 229 -8.67 -16.84 2.04
CA LEU A 229 -8.01 -17.94 1.33
C LEU A 229 -7.82 -19.18 2.16
N LYS A 230 -8.00 -20.31 1.45
CA LYS A 230 -7.41 -21.61 1.81
C LYS A 230 -6.13 -21.92 1.03
N GLU A 231 -5.84 -21.20 -0.07
CA GLU A 231 -4.76 -21.44 -1.02
C GLU A 231 -3.80 -20.26 -1.14
N ARG A 232 -2.62 -20.44 -1.75
CA ARG A 232 -1.66 -19.37 -1.97
C ARG A 232 -2.20 -18.34 -2.97
N PRO A 233 -1.98 -17.02 -2.74
CA PRO A 233 -2.27 -16.01 -3.75
C PRO A 233 -1.31 -16.16 -4.93
N ALA A 234 -1.67 -15.55 -6.07
CA ALA A 234 -0.84 -15.50 -7.27
C ALA A 234 0.57 -14.99 -6.96
N ASN A 235 1.58 -15.58 -7.60
CA ASN A 235 2.94 -15.02 -7.59
C ASN A 235 3.00 -13.76 -8.47
N ILE A 236 4.14 -13.08 -8.45
CA ILE A 236 4.25 -11.79 -9.15
C ILE A 236 4.09 -11.96 -10.68
N LEU A 237 4.68 -12.98 -11.30
CA LEU A 237 4.55 -13.17 -12.74
C LEU A 237 3.14 -13.55 -13.15
N ASP A 238 2.46 -14.42 -12.41
CA ASP A 238 1.06 -14.75 -12.67
C ASP A 238 0.18 -13.50 -12.67
N ALA A 239 0.52 -12.53 -11.81
CA ALA A 239 -0.25 -11.31 -11.71
C ALA A 239 -0.04 -10.33 -12.87
N ILE A 240 1.18 -10.21 -13.41
CA ILE A 240 1.54 -9.09 -14.32
C ILE A 240 2.05 -9.51 -15.70
N SER A 241 2.32 -10.79 -15.96
CA SER A 241 2.94 -11.24 -17.22
C SER A 241 2.06 -11.09 -18.47
N HIS A 242 0.78 -10.77 -18.29
CA HIS A 242 -0.14 -10.50 -19.40
C HIS A 242 -0.01 -9.09 -20.00
N LEU A 243 0.73 -8.21 -19.32
CA LEU A 243 0.98 -6.85 -19.82
C LEU A 243 2.08 -6.84 -20.88
N PRO A 244 2.08 -5.87 -21.82
CA PRO A 244 3.14 -5.68 -22.78
C PRO A 244 4.53 -5.58 -22.12
N GLU A 245 5.56 -6.06 -22.81
CA GLU A 245 6.93 -5.93 -22.34
C GLU A 245 7.42 -4.49 -22.46
N LEU A 246 8.15 -4.03 -21.44
CA LEU A 246 8.79 -2.72 -21.42
C LEU A 246 10.29 -2.88 -21.10
N ASP A 247 11.09 -1.93 -21.58
CA ASP A 247 12.50 -1.82 -21.21
C ASP A 247 12.85 -0.35 -20.88
N SER A 248 13.72 -0.15 -19.91
CA SER A 248 14.08 1.20 -19.44
C SER A 248 15.26 1.85 -20.17
N SER A 249 15.82 1.20 -21.21
CA SER A 249 16.98 1.70 -21.95
C SER A 249 16.67 2.84 -22.93
N GLN A 250 15.44 2.87 -23.49
CA GLN A 250 15.03 3.82 -24.51
C GLN A 250 13.58 4.27 -24.28
N ALA A 251 13.27 5.49 -24.67
CA ALA A 251 11.95 6.09 -24.43
C ALA A 251 10.81 5.32 -25.13
N GLU A 252 11.07 4.82 -26.33
CA GLU A 252 10.13 4.10 -27.17
C GLU A 252 9.77 2.73 -26.55
N LEU A 253 10.67 2.15 -25.77
CA LEU A 253 10.49 0.86 -25.10
C LEU A 253 9.98 1.00 -23.67
N ALA A 254 10.03 2.22 -23.12
CA ALA A 254 9.71 2.48 -21.71
C ALA A 254 8.23 2.76 -21.43
N ALA A 255 7.38 2.80 -22.46
CA ALA A 255 5.97 3.14 -22.33
C ALA A 255 5.10 2.34 -23.29
N ASP A 256 3.93 1.95 -22.82
CA ASP A 256 2.84 1.43 -23.65
C ASP A 256 2.01 2.60 -24.17
N ALA A 257 1.75 2.63 -25.50
CA ALA A 257 0.97 3.67 -26.15
C ALA A 257 -0.51 3.66 -25.73
N ASP A 258 -1.05 2.48 -25.42
CA ASP A 258 -2.46 2.27 -25.11
C ASP A 258 -2.78 2.41 -23.62
N ASP A 259 -1.79 2.21 -22.73
CA ASP A 259 -1.97 2.36 -21.30
C ASP A 259 -0.99 3.37 -20.65
N PRO A 260 -1.44 4.58 -20.41
CA PRO A 260 -0.62 5.63 -19.79
C PRO A 260 -0.06 5.30 -18.40
N LEU A 261 -0.60 4.32 -17.70
CA LEU A 261 -0.07 3.83 -16.42
C LEU A 261 1.03 2.79 -16.61
N HIS A 262 1.11 2.17 -17.81
CA HIS A 262 2.10 1.17 -18.12
C HIS A 262 3.34 1.82 -18.76
N GLN A 263 4.04 2.61 -17.94
CA GLN A 263 5.29 3.29 -18.28
C GLN A 263 6.28 3.28 -17.11
N VAL A 264 7.57 3.36 -17.43
CA VAL A 264 8.66 3.29 -16.46
C VAL A 264 9.67 4.41 -16.65
N PRO A 265 10.40 4.81 -15.60
CA PRO A 265 11.53 5.72 -15.73
C PRO A 265 12.62 5.13 -16.61
N LEU A 266 13.30 5.99 -17.38
CA LEU A 266 14.50 5.62 -18.14
C LEU A 266 15.69 5.42 -17.20
N HIS A 267 16.52 4.45 -17.56
CA HIS A 267 17.81 4.21 -16.93
C HIS A 267 18.86 4.15 -18.05
N GLU A 268 19.80 5.09 -18.03
CA GLU A 268 20.81 5.23 -19.08
C GLU A 268 22.20 4.87 -18.58
N GLY A 269 23.09 4.51 -19.50
CA GLY A 269 24.50 4.25 -19.25
C GLY A 269 24.74 3.23 -18.13
N VAL A 270 25.56 3.58 -17.17
CA VAL A 270 25.90 2.69 -16.04
C VAL A 270 24.72 2.28 -15.18
N HIS A 271 23.69 3.11 -15.07
CA HIS A 271 22.50 2.76 -14.29
C HIS A 271 21.71 1.62 -14.93
N TYR A 272 21.68 1.56 -16.26
CA TYR A 272 21.05 0.46 -16.98
C TYR A 272 21.86 -0.84 -16.81
N SER A 273 23.21 -0.78 -16.88
CA SER A 273 24.06 -1.97 -16.66
C SER A 273 23.92 -2.56 -15.27
N TRP A 274 23.61 -1.74 -14.24
CA TRP A 274 23.32 -2.28 -12.91
C TRP A 274 22.11 -3.22 -12.92
N ILE A 275 21.14 -2.96 -13.82
CA ILE A 275 19.88 -3.72 -13.88
C ILE A 275 19.99 -4.86 -14.87
N SER A 276 20.55 -4.63 -16.08
CA SER A 276 20.58 -5.60 -17.18
C SER A 276 21.43 -6.84 -16.86
N ASP A 277 22.47 -6.67 -16.07
CA ASP A 277 23.37 -7.75 -15.69
C ASP A 277 22.83 -8.65 -14.55
N ILE A 278 21.69 -8.29 -13.95
CA ILE A 278 21.02 -9.17 -12.99
C ILE A 278 20.27 -10.26 -13.76
N PRO A 279 20.57 -11.56 -13.53
CA PRO A 279 19.86 -12.62 -14.22
C PRO A 279 18.35 -12.55 -14.01
N ALA A 280 17.59 -12.73 -15.09
CA ALA A 280 16.12 -12.77 -15.03
C ALA A 280 15.63 -13.86 -14.05
N ARG A 281 14.53 -13.61 -13.35
CA ARG A 281 13.88 -14.52 -12.39
C ARG A 281 14.68 -14.85 -11.12
N SER A 282 15.92 -14.32 -10.97
CA SER A 282 16.89 -14.79 -9.98
C SER A 282 16.61 -14.36 -8.54
N GLY A 283 15.91 -13.26 -8.33
CA GLY A 283 15.80 -12.63 -7.01
C GLY A 283 17.10 -11.98 -6.50
N ARG A 284 18.15 -11.90 -7.36
CA ARG A 284 19.46 -11.33 -7.02
C ARG A 284 19.46 -9.80 -7.14
N SER A 285 20.44 -9.19 -6.51
CA SER A 285 20.70 -7.76 -6.59
C SER A 285 21.86 -7.44 -7.53
N SER A 286 21.94 -6.20 -8.03
CA SER A 286 23.10 -5.74 -8.80
C SER A 286 24.42 -5.75 -8.00
N TRP A 287 24.36 -5.84 -6.68
CA TRP A 287 25.55 -6.08 -5.83
C TRP A 287 26.18 -7.46 -6.05
N GLU A 288 25.44 -8.37 -6.67
CA GLU A 288 25.86 -9.74 -6.98
C GLU A 288 26.22 -9.93 -8.46
N ASN A 289 26.24 -8.83 -9.26
CA ASN A 289 26.67 -8.89 -10.66
C ASN A 289 28.11 -9.38 -10.74
N ALA A 290 28.37 -10.31 -11.66
CA ALA A 290 29.71 -10.77 -11.95
C ALA A 290 30.57 -9.66 -12.57
N CYS A 291 31.88 -9.76 -12.45
CA CYS A 291 32.78 -8.81 -13.08
C CYS A 291 32.65 -8.87 -14.61
N SER A 292 32.29 -7.74 -15.23
CA SER A 292 32.14 -7.67 -16.70
C SER A 292 33.45 -7.90 -17.48
N ASN A 293 34.61 -7.77 -16.82
CA ASN A 293 35.93 -7.98 -17.45
C ASN A 293 36.41 -9.44 -17.40
N CYS A 294 36.28 -10.14 -16.27
CA CYS A 294 36.81 -11.48 -16.11
C CYS A 294 35.78 -12.55 -15.70
N GLY A 295 34.52 -12.18 -15.52
CA GLY A 295 33.47 -13.12 -15.15
C GLY A 295 33.44 -13.53 -13.67
N ASP A 296 34.34 -13.00 -12.83
CA ASP A 296 34.34 -13.30 -11.39
C ASP A 296 33.05 -12.96 -10.72
N ASP A 297 32.40 -13.91 -10.07
CA ASP A 297 31.15 -13.75 -9.29
C ASP A 297 31.40 -13.90 -7.77
N SER A 298 32.67 -14.07 -7.35
CA SER A 298 33.04 -14.26 -5.95
C SER A 298 33.34 -12.94 -5.21
N THR A 299 33.49 -11.83 -5.93
CA THR A 299 33.72 -10.50 -5.33
C THR A 299 32.55 -10.15 -4.37
N PRO A 300 32.84 -9.88 -3.07
CA PRO A 300 31.81 -9.62 -2.06
C PRO A 300 30.82 -8.51 -2.42
N ILE A 301 29.60 -8.59 -1.90
CA ILE A 301 28.59 -7.52 -2.00
C ILE A 301 29.13 -6.22 -1.38
N PHE A 302 28.68 -5.08 -1.93
CA PHE A 302 29.18 -3.73 -1.58
C PHE A 302 30.66 -3.47 -1.91
N GLN A 303 31.31 -4.32 -2.71
CA GLN A 303 32.58 -4.04 -3.34
C GLN A 303 32.37 -3.72 -4.83
N VAL A 304 33.11 -2.74 -5.33
CA VAL A 304 33.03 -2.24 -6.71
C VAL A 304 34.37 -2.35 -7.43
N VAL A 305 35.33 -3.06 -6.85
CA VAL A 305 36.59 -3.46 -7.47
C VAL A 305 36.68 -4.98 -7.42
N CYS A 306 36.85 -5.61 -8.56
CA CYS A 306 36.94 -7.07 -8.67
C CYS A 306 38.14 -7.59 -7.89
N GLN A 307 37.93 -8.57 -7.03
CA GLN A 307 39.02 -9.14 -6.23
C GLN A 307 39.97 -10.02 -7.04
N LEU A 308 39.50 -10.54 -8.20
CA LEU A 308 40.33 -11.42 -9.05
C LEU A 308 41.22 -10.63 -10.02
N CYS A 309 40.63 -9.68 -10.78
CA CYS A 309 41.37 -8.94 -11.81
C CYS A 309 41.70 -7.48 -11.45
N GLY A 310 41.26 -6.98 -10.31
CA GLY A 310 41.49 -5.60 -9.85
C GLY A 310 40.76 -4.49 -10.63
N GLN A 311 39.95 -4.84 -11.62
CA GLN A 311 39.22 -3.86 -12.42
C GLN A 311 37.97 -3.32 -11.70
N ALA A 312 37.61 -2.06 -12.03
CA ALA A 312 36.38 -1.43 -11.55
C ALA A 312 35.12 -2.15 -12.10
N MET A 313 34.19 -2.50 -11.22
CA MET A 313 32.94 -3.17 -11.57
C MET A 313 31.86 -2.12 -11.79
N LEU A 314 31.82 -1.53 -12.99
CA LEU A 314 30.88 -0.47 -13.35
C LEU A 314 29.43 -0.94 -13.41
N ASN A 315 29.21 -2.24 -13.50
CA ASN A 315 27.87 -2.88 -13.45
C ASN A 315 27.37 -3.15 -12.03
N ARG A 316 28.04 -2.61 -10.99
CA ARG A 316 27.59 -2.59 -9.60
C ARG A 316 27.28 -1.18 -9.13
N PRO A 317 26.33 -0.96 -8.20
CA PRO A 317 25.96 0.37 -7.74
C PRO A 317 27.13 1.15 -7.12
N HIS A 318 27.52 2.25 -7.75
CA HIS A 318 28.68 3.04 -7.36
C HIS A 318 28.44 4.56 -7.52
N VAL A 319 29.29 5.33 -6.90
CA VAL A 319 29.42 6.79 -7.11
C VAL A 319 30.80 7.05 -7.68
N LEU A 320 30.85 7.80 -8.78
CA LEU A 320 32.09 8.32 -9.34
C LEU A 320 32.62 9.44 -8.45
N GLN A 321 33.90 9.37 -8.07
CA GLN A 321 34.60 10.38 -7.28
C GLN A 321 35.29 11.40 -8.19
N LYS A 322 35.70 12.54 -7.63
CA LYS A 322 36.37 13.61 -8.39
C LYS A 322 37.72 13.20 -9.00
N ASP A 323 38.38 12.21 -8.41
CA ASP A 323 39.66 11.64 -8.87
C ASP A 323 39.51 10.54 -9.93
N GLY A 324 38.26 10.29 -10.38
CA GLY A 324 37.96 9.23 -11.34
C GLY A 324 37.79 7.84 -10.73
N SER A 325 38.05 7.67 -9.44
CA SER A 325 37.79 6.40 -8.76
C SER A 325 36.29 6.19 -8.49
N ILE A 326 35.89 4.96 -8.20
CA ILE A 326 34.53 4.63 -7.82
C ILE A 326 34.48 4.11 -6.38
N ARG A 327 33.38 4.42 -5.70
CA ARG A 327 33.07 3.83 -4.39
C ARG A 327 31.65 3.30 -4.35
N PRO A 328 31.35 2.27 -3.51
CA PRO A 328 30.01 1.74 -3.41
C PRO A 328 29.01 2.78 -2.89
N ILE A 329 27.78 2.74 -3.39
CA ILE A 329 26.67 3.53 -2.86
C ILE A 329 26.30 2.97 -1.48
N LYS A 330 26.07 3.84 -0.51
CA LYS A 330 25.45 3.46 0.76
C LYS A 330 23.94 3.27 0.54
N GLY A 331 23.40 2.10 0.84
CA GLY A 331 21.99 1.79 0.64
C GLY A 331 21.51 0.63 1.50
N PHE A 332 20.26 0.28 1.33
CA PHE A 332 19.70 -0.93 1.96
C PHE A 332 20.24 -2.18 1.24
N LYS A 333 20.42 -3.28 1.99
CA LYS A 333 20.87 -4.57 1.43
C LYS A 333 19.95 -5.07 0.28
N THR A 334 18.67 -4.73 0.33
CA THR A 334 17.64 -5.10 -0.65
C THR A 334 17.43 -4.09 -1.77
N SER A 335 18.21 -2.98 -1.81
CA SER A 335 18.20 -2.05 -2.93
C SER A 335 18.76 -2.74 -4.19
N TYR A 336 18.33 -2.25 -5.36
CA TYR A 336 18.77 -2.73 -6.66
C TYR A 336 18.55 -4.25 -6.86
N THR A 337 17.49 -4.79 -6.21
CA THR A 337 17.20 -6.23 -6.24
C THR A 337 16.04 -6.51 -7.19
N ARG A 338 16.27 -7.47 -8.10
CA ARG A 338 15.22 -8.03 -8.96
C ARG A 338 14.31 -8.94 -8.13
N MET A 339 13.01 -8.83 -8.32
CA MET A 339 12.06 -9.70 -7.62
C MET A 339 12.20 -11.14 -8.12
N ALA A 340 12.08 -12.11 -7.21
CA ALA A 340 12.01 -13.51 -7.59
C ALA A 340 10.64 -13.80 -8.25
N ALA A 341 10.67 -14.44 -9.41
CA ALA A 341 9.51 -14.58 -10.28
C ALA A 341 8.40 -15.46 -9.71
N ASP A 342 8.76 -16.45 -8.90
CA ASP A 342 7.89 -17.46 -8.29
C ASP A 342 7.36 -17.04 -6.89
N GLN A 343 7.73 -15.86 -6.44
CA GLN A 343 7.33 -15.34 -5.13
C GLN A 343 6.14 -14.38 -5.23
N ILE A 344 5.39 -14.26 -4.15
CA ILE A 344 4.40 -13.21 -3.98
C ILE A 344 5.14 -11.87 -3.92
N ALA A 345 4.64 -10.86 -4.65
CA ALA A 345 5.28 -9.55 -4.69
C ALA A 345 5.51 -8.95 -3.29
N PRO A 346 6.62 -8.24 -3.07
CA PRO A 346 6.84 -7.48 -1.84
C PRO A 346 5.83 -6.34 -1.72
N THR A 347 5.76 -5.71 -0.55
CA THR A 347 4.87 -4.55 -0.33
C THR A 347 5.13 -3.43 -1.34
N MET A 348 4.10 -3.03 -2.09
CA MET A 348 4.14 -1.82 -2.90
C MET A 348 4.20 -0.60 -1.98
N THR A 349 5.25 0.21 -2.16
CA THR A 349 5.50 1.43 -1.39
C THR A 349 5.31 2.67 -2.26
N THR A 350 5.27 3.84 -1.66
CA THR A 350 5.22 5.13 -2.37
C THR A 350 6.42 5.35 -3.30
N ALA A 351 7.58 4.76 -2.98
CA ALA A 351 8.81 4.86 -3.77
C ALA A 351 8.97 3.73 -4.81
N SER A 352 7.88 3.14 -5.31
CA SER A 352 7.92 2.01 -6.26
C SER A 352 8.54 2.33 -7.62
N GLY A 353 8.73 3.61 -7.95
CA GLY A 353 9.39 4.07 -9.19
C GLY A 353 10.92 4.19 -9.10
N HIS A 354 11.53 3.97 -7.94
CA HIS A 354 12.96 4.10 -7.75
C HIS A 354 13.62 2.73 -7.64
N PHE A 355 14.55 2.43 -8.54
CA PHE A 355 15.28 1.16 -8.55
C PHE A 355 16.20 0.95 -7.33
N SER A 356 16.60 2.04 -6.66
CA SER A 356 17.30 2.00 -5.37
C SER A 356 16.39 1.70 -4.18
N SER A 357 15.08 1.63 -4.38
CA SER A 357 14.12 1.24 -3.35
C SER A 357 14.11 -0.28 -3.15
N ASP A 358 13.57 -0.71 -2.01
CA ASP A 358 13.51 -2.12 -1.60
C ASP A 358 12.72 -2.97 -2.62
N LEU A 359 13.38 -3.95 -3.24
CA LEU A 359 12.79 -4.96 -4.12
C LEU A 359 11.80 -4.37 -5.15
N LYS A 360 12.27 -3.53 -6.09
CA LYS A 360 11.40 -2.85 -7.07
C LYS A 360 11.69 -3.18 -8.53
N LEU A 361 12.77 -3.95 -8.82
CA LEU A 361 13.06 -4.34 -10.19
C LEU A 361 12.13 -5.49 -10.64
N HIS A 362 11.65 -5.37 -11.89
CA HIS A 362 10.78 -6.36 -12.51
C HIS A 362 11.45 -7.75 -12.55
N PRO A 363 10.71 -8.86 -12.36
CA PRO A 363 11.30 -10.20 -12.28
C PRO A 363 12.10 -10.63 -13.52
N THR A 364 11.70 -10.19 -14.72
CA THR A 364 12.30 -10.64 -16.00
C THR A 364 12.81 -9.51 -16.88
N GLN A 365 12.31 -8.28 -16.72
CA GLN A 365 12.60 -7.14 -17.60
C GLN A 365 13.55 -6.14 -16.94
N ASN A 366 14.27 -5.33 -17.72
CA ASN A 366 15.31 -4.43 -17.21
C ASN A 366 14.74 -3.06 -16.82
N ARG A 367 13.93 -3.05 -15.77
CA ARG A 367 13.22 -1.87 -15.29
C ARG A 367 12.61 -2.07 -13.89
N VAL A 368 12.13 -1.01 -13.31
CA VAL A 368 11.21 -1.06 -12.17
C VAL A 368 9.81 -1.47 -12.65
N LEU A 369 8.91 -1.79 -11.71
CA LEU A 369 7.51 -1.99 -12.06
C LEU A 369 6.88 -0.70 -12.59
N SER A 370 5.96 -0.81 -13.54
CA SER A 370 5.11 0.29 -13.98
C SER A 370 4.06 0.66 -12.92
N ALA A 371 3.41 1.81 -13.06
CA ALA A 371 2.28 2.16 -12.17
C ALA A 371 1.08 1.21 -12.38
N ARG A 372 0.88 0.70 -13.59
CA ARG A 372 -0.14 -0.32 -13.91
C ARG A 372 0.12 -1.61 -13.15
N GLU A 373 1.34 -2.12 -13.19
CA GLU A 373 1.73 -3.33 -12.44
C GLU A 373 1.57 -3.14 -10.94
N CYS A 374 1.97 -1.98 -10.41
CA CYS A 374 1.77 -1.67 -9.00
C CYS A 374 0.26 -1.63 -8.63
N ALA A 375 -0.60 -1.13 -9.51
CA ALA A 375 -2.05 -1.11 -9.31
C ALA A 375 -2.63 -2.53 -9.28
N ILE A 376 -2.22 -3.40 -10.20
CA ILE A 376 -2.63 -4.81 -10.23
C ILE A 376 -2.20 -5.52 -8.95
N LEU A 377 -0.93 -5.35 -8.55
CA LEU A 377 -0.42 -5.94 -7.32
C LEU A 377 -1.09 -5.39 -6.05
N GLN A 378 -1.67 -4.20 -6.12
CA GLN A 378 -2.49 -3.61 -5.06
C GLN A 378 -3.97 -4.02 -5.18
N ALA A 379 -4.32 -4.87 -6.15
CA ALA A 379 -5.68 -5.30 -6.46
C ALA A 379 -6.64 -4.12 -6.73
N ILE A 380 -6.14 -3.08 -7.40
CA ILE A 380 -6.94 -1.95 -7.87
C ILE A 380 -7.57 -2.35 -9.20
N PRO A 381 -8.92 -2.36 -9.33
CA PRO A 381 -9.57 -2.75 -10.57
C PRO A 381 -9.44 -1.69 -11.66
N ASP A 382 -9.52 -2.11 -12.94
CA ASP A 382 -9.42 -1.23 -14.11
C ASP A 382 -10.54 -0.16 -14.16
N SER A 383 -11.65 -0.42 -13.48
CA SER A 383 -12.74 0.55 -13.33
C SER A 383 -12.43 1.73 -12.41
N PHE A 384 -11.30 1.67 -11.66
CA PHE A 384 -10.84 2.81 -10.86
C PHE A 384 -10.30 3.90 -11.79
N VAL A 385 -10.87 5.10 -11.69
CA VAL A 385 -10.57 6.22 -12.58
C VAL A 385 -9.40 7.04 -12.06
N TRP A 386 -8.39 7.21 -12.90
CA TRP A 386 -7.29 8.13 -12.66
C TRP A 386 -7.53 9.41 -13.47
N PRO A 387 -7.62 10.60 -12.85
CA PRO A 387 -7.82 11.85 -13.57
C PRO A 387 -6.74 12.14 -14.61
N LYS A 388 -7.13 12.65 -15.79
CA LYS A 388 -6.23 12.83 -16.94
C LYS A 388 -5.05 13.76 -16.66
N GLU A 389 -5.25 14.82 -15.87
CA GLU A 389 -4.22 15.79 -15.51
C GLU A 389 -3.10 15.16 -14.66
N GLN A 390 -3.38 14.05 -14.00
CA GLN A 390 -2.44 13.34 -13.13
C GLN A 390 -1.69 12.20 -13.85
N ARG A 391 -2.11 11.84 -15.09
CA ARG A 391 -1.55 10.70 -15.82
C ARG A 391 -0.08 10.85 -16.20
N PHE A 392 0.36 12.04 -16.57
CA PHE A 392 1.64 12.22 -17.27
C PHE A 392 2.68 13.08 -16.56
N ARG A 393 2.27 14.10 -15.83
CA ARG A 393 3.22 15.02 -15.20
C ARG A 393 3.67 14.58 -13.81
N LYS A 394 2.98 13.61 -13.19
CA LYS A 394 3.22 13.17 -11.82
C LYS A 394 3.02 11.67 -11.65
N ALA A 395 3.68 10.86 -12.49
CA ALA A 395 3.66 9.40 -12.34
C ALA A 395 4.05 8.94 -10.92
N TYR A 396 4.91 9.69 -10.23
CA TYR A 396 5.24 9.44 -8.83
C TYR A 396 4.02 9.60 -7.90
N LEU A 397 3.12 10.57 -8.15
CA LEU A 397 1.93 10.79 -7.32
C LEU A 397 0.94 9.60 -7.41
N VAL A 398 0.75 9.04 -8.60
CA VAL A 398 -0.06 7.83 -8.79
C VAL A 398 0.56 6.66 -7.99
N ARG A 399 1.88 6.50 -8.04
CA ARG A 399 2.60 5.47 -7.29
C ARG A 399 2.50 5.69 -5.78
N GLU A 400 2.54 6.94 -5.32
CA GLU A 400 2.31 7.29 -3.92
C GLU A 400 0.90 6.89 -3.48
N MET A 401 -0.14 7.28 -4.23
CA MET A 401 -1.53 6.91 -3.96
C MET A 401 -1.72 5.39 -3.90
N ILE A 402 -1.09 4.64 -4.82
CA ILE A 402 -1.11 3.17 -4.81
C ILE A 402 -0.40 2.63 -3.56
N GLY A 403 0.79 3.13 -3.25
CA GLY A 403 1.65 2.60 -2.19
C GLY A 403 1.10 2.83 -0.77
N GLU A 404 0.38 3.93 -0.54
CA GLU A 404 -0.21 4.25 0.77
C GLU A 404 -1.56 3.55 1.02
N ALA A 405 -2.27 3.17 -0.04
CA ALA A 405 -3.64 2.70 0.05
C ALA A 405 -3.80 1.34 0.73
N VAL A 406 -4.97 1.15 1.34
CA VAL A 406 -5.50 -0.19 1.64
C VAL A 406 -6.00 -0.80 0.33
N PRO A 407 -5.61 -2.05 -0.03
CA PRO A 407 -6.09 -2.67 -1.25
C PRO A 407 -7.62 -2.76 -1.30
N PRO A 408 -8.27 -2.40 -2.42
CA PRO A 408 -9.73 -2.44 -2.55
C PRO A 408 -10.33 -3.82 -2.28
N LEU A 409 -9.59 -4.88 -2.60
CA LEU A 409 -10.02 -6.25 -2.33
C LEU A 409 -10.18 -6.54 -0.83
N VAL A 410 -9.31 -5.98 0.02
CA VAL A 410 -9.39 -6.12 1.47
C VAL A 410 -10.67 -5.46 2.00
N THR A 411 -10.89 -4.21 1.62
CA THR A 411 -12.08 -3.44 2.06
C THR A 411 -13.37 -3.96 1.43
N PHE A 412 -13.32 -4.51 0.21
CA PHE A 412 -14.45 -5.23 -0.40
C PHE A 412 -14.86 -6.43 0.45
N ARG A 413 -13.90 -7.30 0.86
CA ARG A 413 -14.17 -8.46 1.70
C ARG A 413 -14.70 -8.07 3.07
N PHE A 414 -14.11 -7.03 3.66
CA PHE A 414 -14.60 -6.44 4.90
C PHE A 414 -16.03 -5.91 4.73
N GLY A 415 -16.32 -5.15 3.67
CA GLY A 415 -17.65 -4.67 3.36
C GLY A 415 -18.68 -5.80 3.17
N LYS A 416 -18.29 -6.91 2.57
CA LYS A 416 -19.15 -8.11 2.47
C LYS A 416 -19.41 -8.74 3.84
N ALA A 417 -18.41 -8.73 4.73
CA ALA A 417 -18.58 -9.16 6.12
C ALA A 417 -19.53 -8.24 6.89
N ILE A 418 -19.41 -6.90 6.71
CA ILE A 418 -20.36 -5.91 7.28
C ILE A 418 -21.78 -6.20 6.83
N VAL A 419 -22.01 -6.39 5.53
CA VAL A 419 -23.36 -6.71 5.02
C VAL A 419 -23.94 -7.93 5.71
N LYS A 420 -23.13 -9.01 5.85
CA LYS A 420 -23.56 -10.21 6.57
C LYS A 420 -23.91 -9.92 8.02
N THR A 421 -23.08 -9.12 8.72
CA THR A 421 -23.29 -8.73 10.12
C THR A 421 -24.55 -7.90 10.33
N LEU A 422 -24.86 -6.99 9.43
CA LEU A 422 -26.03 -6.11 9.57
C LEU A 422 -27.36 -6.72 9.11
N THR A 423 -27.30 -7.86 8.41
CA THR A 423 -28.50 -8.60 7.92
C THR A 423 -28.80 -9.88 8.71
N SER A 424 -27.93 -10.25 9.65
CA SER A 424 -28.13 -11.33 10.63
C SER A 424 -28.91 -10.82 11.83
#